data_59d3c09ccdc96c52fe458f0bc608b194
#
_entry.id   59d3c09ccdc96c52fe458f0bc608b194
#
_cell.length_a   1.000
_cell.length_b   1.000
_cell.length_c   1.000
_cell.angle_alpha   90.00
_cell.angle_beta   90.00
_cell.angle_gamma   90.00
#
_symmetry.space_group_name_H-M   'P 1'
#
loop_
_entity.id
_entity.type
_entity.pdbx_description
1 polymer ?
#
loop_
_entity_poly.entity_id
_entity_poly.type
_entity_poly.pdbx_seq_one_letter_code
_entity_poly.pdbx_strand_id
1 'polypeptide(L)'
;VLSWFRFIPDARLDDLMISIAGVGGGVGPHVDSYDVFLIQMEGRRRWKISAQSDLSLRDDLPLKILSRFKAKEDWVLEPGDLLYLPPHIAHEGVALDAGCQTWSVGFRSPSYRELLQEGLWRLAESLEDDPSLSARYADPLQGASKDPAVLPKLLEEQITKHLRKLALDQGKQWLTG
;
A
#
# COMPACT_ATOMS: atom_id res chain seq x y z
N VAL A 1 12.31 16.93 1.57
CA VAL A 1 11.35 16.56 0.50
C VAL A 1 10.06 16.02 1.11
N LEU A 2 10.09 14.95 1.92
CA LEU A 2 8.86 14.35 2.46
C LEU A 2 7.99 15.32 3.27
N SER A 3 8.59 16.34 3.90
CA SER A 3 7.84 17.38 4.62
C SER A 3 6.91 18.20 3.72
N TRP A 4 7.16 18.25 2.40
CA TRP A 4 6.33 18.97 1.44
C TRP A 4 4.99 18.28 1.17
N PHE A 5 4.90 16.98 1.51
CA PHE A 5 3.74 16.14 1.22
C PHE A 5 2.85 15.86 2.43
N ARG A 6 3.05 16.57 3.56
CA ARG A 6 2.26 16.36 4.78
C ARG A 6 0.78 16.76 4.70
N PHE A 7 0.33 17.18 3.55
CA PHE A 7 -1.09 17.28 3.23
C PHE A 7 -1.74 15.92 2.91
N ILE A 8 -0.91 14.87 2.70
CA ILE A 8 -1.33 13.46 2.59
C ILE A 8 -0.95 12.78 3.91
N PRO A 9 -1.82 11.94 4.50
CA PRO A 9 -1.49 11.21 5.73
C PRO A 9 -0.20 10.41 5.60
N ASP A 10 0.68 10.48 6.60
CA ASP A 10 1.95 9.73 6.62
C ASP A 10 1.74 8.21 6.46
N ALA A 11 0.60 7.68 6.92
CA ALA A 11 0.21 6.28 6.74
C ALA A 11 0.05 5.85 5.26
N ARG A 12 -0.06 6.79 4.33
CA ARG A 12 -0.10 6.52 2.89
C ARG A 12 1.26 6.61 2.22
N LEU A 13 2.28 7.18 2.88
CA LEU A 13 3.62 7.27 2.33
C LEU A 13 4.18 5.85 2.16
N ASP A 14 4.53 5.49 0.94
CA ASP A 14 5.13 4.20 0.59
C ASP A 14 6.66 4.32 0.58
N ASP A 15 7.19 5.07 -0.38
CA ASP A 15 8.63 5.25 -0.52
C ASP A 15 9.04 6.60 -1.09
N LEU A 16 10.36 6.82 -1.06
CA LEU A 16 11.05 7.83 -1.85
C LEU A 16 12.12 7.12 -2.69
N MET A 17 11.88 7.00 -3.98
CA MET A 17 12.83 6.40 -4.93
C MET A 17 13.62 7.50 -5.67
N ILE A 18 14.92 7.34 -5.76
CA ILE A 18 15.81 8.22 -6.51
C ILE A 18 16.31 7.48 -7.74
N SER A 19 15.99 7.99 -8.92
CA SER A 19 16.48 7.46 -10.18
C SER A 19 17.54 8.37 -10.78
N ILE A 20 18.64 7.77 -11.24
CA ILE A 20 19.72 8.45 -11.98
C ILE A 20 19.84 7.79 -13.34
N ALA A 21 19.87 8.58 -14.40
CA ALA A 21 19.93 8.07 -15.76
C ALA A 21 20.87 8.88 -16.65
N GLY A 22 21.52 8.18 -17.58
CA GLY A 22 22.21 8.79 -18.73
C GLY A 22 21.23 9.21 -19.82
N VAL A 23 21.73 9.92 -20.82
CA VAL A 23 20.93 10.34 -21.99
C VAL A 23 20.25 9.13 -22.64
N GLY A 24 18.94 9.25 -22.88
CA GLY A 24 18.10 8.18 -23.43
C GLY A 24 17.70 7.10 -22.42
N GLY A 25 18.20 7.16 -21.18
CA GLY A 25 17.87 6.20 -20.13
C GLY A 25 16.43 6.36 -19.62
N GLY A 26 15.75 5.24 -19.39
CA GLY A 26 14.38 5.14 -18.88
C GLY A 26 13.97 3.70 -18.70
N VAL A 27 12.83 3.46 -18.06
CA VAL A 27 12.29 2.12 -17.80
C VAL A 27 11.44 1.62 -18.97
N GLY A 28 10.92 2.52 -19.79
CA GLY A 28 9.90 2.24 -20.79
C GLY A 28 8.49 2.54 -20.28
N PRO A 29 7.46 2.42 -21.15
CA PRO A 29 6.09 2.76 -20.80
C PRO A 29 5.48 1.74 -19.85
N HIS A 30 4.96 2.23 -18.72
CA HIS A 30 4.35 1.41 -17.66
C HIS A 30 3.22 2.16 -16.95
N VAL A 31 2.59 1.50 -15.99
CA VAL A 31 1.61 2.09 -15.07
C VAL A 31 1.97 1.70 -13.64
N ASP A 32 1.72 2.62 -12.72
CA ASP A 32 1.77 2.35 -11.29
C ASP A 32 0.38 2.16 -10.71
N SER A 33 0.26 1.39 -9.63
CA SER A 33 -1.00 1.14 -8.93
C SER A 33 -1.24 2.11 -7.77
N TYR A 34 -0.41 3.15 -7.64
CA TYR A 34 -0.42 4.12 -6.55
C TYR A 34 -0.20 5.55 -7.08
N ASP A 35 -0.47 6.53 -6.22
CA ASP A 35 -0.20 7.94 -6.53
C ASP A 35 1.30 8.20 -6.48
N VAL A 36 1.86 8.90 -7.46
CA VAL A 36 3.27 9.26 -7.47
C VAL A 36 3.49 10.72 -7.82
N PHE A 37 4.39 11.36 -7.09
CA PHE A 37 4.91 12.69 -7.37
C PHE A 37 6.35 12.55 -7.87
N LEU A 38 6.57 12.98 -9.10
CA LEU A 38 7.85 12.94 -9.78
C LEU A 38 8.49 14.32 -9.72
N ILE A 39 9.56 14.47 -8.95
CA ILE A 39 10.27 15.74 -8.78
C ILE A 39 11.52 15.68 -9.66
N GLN A 40 11.63 16.58 -10.61
CA GLN A 40 12.84 16.68 -11.42
C GLN A 40 13.90 17.44 -10.64
N MET A 41 14.98 16.74 -10.27
CA MET A 41 16.04 17.31 -9.41
C MET A 41 17.24 17.80 -10.21
N GLU A 42 17.71 17.02 -11.18
CA GLU A 42 18.86 17.38 -12.03
C GLU A 42 18.63 16.95 -13.47
N GLY A 43 19.12 17.75 -14.42
CA GLY A 43 18.93 17.53 -15.84
C GLY A 43 17.48 17.56 -16.26
N ARG A 44 17.20 17.30 -17.53
CA ARG A 44 15.86 17.30 -18.08
C ARG A 44 15.39 15.89 -18.37
N ARG A 45 14.09 15.63 -18.13
CA ARG A 45 13.45 14.36 -18.46
C ARG A 45 12.18 14.61 -19.27
N ARG A 46 12.05 13.89 -20.38
CA ARG A 46 10.84 13.90 -21.19
C ARG A 46 9.86 12.88 -20.67
N TRP A 47 8.67 13.33 -20.34
CA TRP A 47 7.58 12.49 -19.88
C TRP A 47 6.47 12.45 -20.93
N LYS A 48 6.13 11.24 -21.36
CA LYS A 48 4.97 10.96 -22.20
C LYS A 48 3.91 10.29 -21.35
N ILE A 49 2.66 10.73 -21.49
CA ILE A 49 1.56 10.34 -20.62
C ILE A 49 0.34 9.95 -21.44
N SER A 50 -0.43 8.98 -20.98
CA SER A 50 -1.66 8.54 -21.60
C SER A 50 -2.65 7.93 -20.58
N ALA A 51 -3.90 8.39 -20.63
CA ALA A 51 -5.02 7.75 -19.95
C ALA A 51 -5.67 6.65 -20.84
N GLN A 52 -4.85 5.85 -21.52
CA GLN A 52 -5.32 4.75 -22.37
C GLN A 52 -5.95 3.62 -21.54
N SER A 53 -6.91 2.91 -22.12
CA SER A 53 -7.57 1.76 -21.49
C SER A 53 -6.84 0.42 -21.74
N ASP A 54 -6.07 0.33 -22.84
CA ASP A 54 -5.27 -0.87 -23.12
C ASP A 54 -3.98 -0.83 -22.30
N LEU A 55 -3.95 -1.63 -21.24
CA LEU A 55 -2.81 -1.78 -20.32
C LEU A 55 -2.14 -3.15 -20.47
N SER A 56 -2.26 -3.80 -21.64
CA SER A 56 -1.64 -5.09 -21.92
C SER A 56 -0.12 -4.99 -21.76
N LEU A 57 0.46 -5.96 -21.09
CA LEU A 57 1.90 -6.02 -20.82
C LEU A 57 2.64 -6.82 -21.89
N ARG A 58 3.92 -6.63 -21.97
CA ARG A 58 4.83 -7.48 -22.75
C ARG A 58 5.15 -8.73 -21.94
N ASP A 59 4.98 -9.90 -22.57
CA ASP A 59 5.23 -11.21 -21.92
C ASP A 59 6.71 -11.62 -21.97
N ASP A 60 7.50 -10.97 -22.83
CA ASP A 60 8.91 -11.29 -23.09
C ASP A 60 9.89 -10.57 -22.15
N LEU A 61 9.39 -9.73 -21.22
CA LEU A 61 10.21 -8.96 -20.30
C LEU A 61 9.88 -9.27 -18.84
N PRO A 62 10.87 -9.28 -17.95
CA PRO A 62 10.63 -9.42 -16.50
C PRO A 62 9.98 -8.18 -15.87
N LEU A 63 10.00 -7.04 -16.56
CA LEU A 63 9.40 -5.78 -16.12
C LEU A 63 7.99 -5.63 -16.70
N LYS A 64 7.10 -4.97 -15.96
CA LYS A 64 5.71 -4.69 -16.37
C LYS A 64 5.64 -3.54 -17.38
N ILE A 65 6.22 -3.76 -18.56
CA ILE A 65 6.22 -2.78 -19.66
C ILE A 65 4.97 -2.98 -20.53
N LEU A 66 4.33 -1.88 -20.91
CA LEU A 66 3.18 -1.91 -21.79
C LEU A 66 3.57 -2.38 -23.19
N SER A 67 2.80 -3.30 -23.76
CA SER A 67 2.99 -3.78 -25.13
C SER A 67 2.66 -2.72 -26.17
N ARG A 68 1.75 -1.82 -25.83
CA ARG A 68 1.31 -0.69 -26.67
C ARG A 68 1.21 0.55 -25.81
N PHE A 69 1.89 1.60 -26.25
CA PHE A 69 1.81 2.91 -25.61
C PHE A 69 1.58 3.99 -26.63
N LYS A 70 0.52 4.77 -26.42
CA LYS A 70 0.12 5.85 -27.31
C LYS A 70 0.02 7.13 -26.47
N ALA A 71 1.13 7.87 -26.46
CA ALA A 71 1.18 9.14 -25.73
C ALA A 71 0.10 10.10 -26.22
N LYS A 72 -0.58 10.73 -25.28
CA LYS A 72 -1.51 11.84 -25.53
C LYS A 72 -0.90 13.19 -25.12
N GLU A 73 -0.02 13.16 -24.12
CA GLU A 73 0.70 14.32 -23.61
C GLU A 73 2.20 14.05 -23.64
N ASP A 74 2.97 15.09 -23.85
CA ASP A 74 4.43 15.03 -24.01
C ASP A 74 5.04 16.29 -23.40
N TRP A 75 5.72 16.16 -22.27
CA TRP A 75 6.28 17.27 -21.51
C TRP A 75 7.76 17.04 -21.22
N VAL A 76 8.52 18.13 -21.19
CA VAL A 76 9.90 18.11 -20.71
C VAL A 76 9.91 18.79 -19.35
N LEU A 77 10.29 18.05 -18.31
CA LEU A 77 10.48 18.60 -16.98
C LEU A 77 11.93 19.04 -16.80
N GLU A 78 12.09 20.19 -16.19
CA GLU A 78 13.38 20.81 -15.80
C GLU A 78 13.55 20.75 -14.28
N PRO A 79 14.78 20.96 -13.75
CA PRO A 79 15.00 20.97 -12.30
C PRO A 79 14.08 21.95 -11.57
N GLY A 80 13.35 21.41 -10.57
CA GLY A 80 12.33 22.15 -9.81
C GLY A 80 10.90 21.86 -10.23
N ASP A 81 10.69 21.26 -11.41
CA ASP A 81 9.35 20.85 -11.84
C ASP A 81 8.87 19.62 -11.07
N LEU A 82 7.56 19.55 -10.90
CA LEU A 82 6.87 18.42 -10.27
C LEU A 82 5.73 17.95 -11.15
N LEU A 83 5.68 16.62 -11.40
CA LEU A 83 4.60 15.96 -12.11
C LEU A 83 3.89 15.00 -11.17
N TYR A 84 2.58 15.16 -11.01
CA TYR A 84 1.74 14.21 -10.30
C TYR A 84 1.07 13.25 -11.29
N LEU A 85 1.18 11.96 -11.01
CA LEU A 85 0.52 10.89 -11.75
C LEU A 85 -0.40 10.09 -10.81
N PRO A 86 -1.71 10.09 -11.05
CA PRO A 86 -2.63 9.22 -10.34
C PRO A 86 -2.44 7.75 -10.74
N PRO A 87 -2.97 6.78 -9.96
CA PRO A 87 -2.91 5.37 -10.29
C PRO A 87 -3.39 5.04 -11.70
N HIS A 88 -2.75 4.06 -12.32
CA HIS A 88 -3.11 3.52 -13.65
C HIS A 88 -2.98 4.49 -14.83
N ILE A 89 -2.33 5.62 -14.68
CA ILE A 89 -1.96 6.48 -15.80
C ILE A 89 -0.69 5.94 -16.45
N ALA A 90 -0.81 5.55 -17.72
CA ALA A 90 0.32 5.06 -18.50
C ALA A 90 1.33 6.19 -18.75
N HIS A 91 2.60 5.96 -18.47
CA HIS A 91 3.64 6.96 -18.63
C HIS A 91 4.99 6.34 -19.00
N GLU A 92 5.84 7.18 -19.62
CA GLU A 92 7.22 6.85 -19.98
C GLU A 92 8.10 8.07 -19.72
N GLY A 93 9.18 7.90 -18.97
CA GLY A 93 10.16 8.94 -18.68
C GLY A 93 11.51 8.63 -19.33
N VAL A 94 12.02 9.53 -20.17
CA VAL A 94 13.30 9.41 -20.85
C VAL A 94 14.22 10.58 -20.49
N ALA A 95 15.40 10.28 -19.96
CA ALA A 95 16.40 11.29 -19.64
C ALA A 95 16.94 11.96 -20.92
N LEU A 96 16.98 13.29 -20.92
CA LEU A 96 17.53 14.07 -22.04
C LEU A 96 18.98 14.49 -21.80
N ASP A 97 19.38 14.59 -20.54
CA ASP A 97 20.73 15.00 -20.14
C ASP A 97 21.46 13.89 -19.39
N ALA A 98 22.78 13.95 -19.36
CA ALA A 98 23.59 13.03 -18.55
C ALA A 98 23.41 13.35 -17.04
N GLY A 99 23.38 12.30 -16.20
CA GLY A 99 23.19 12.47 -14.76
C GLY A 99 21.80 12.97 -14.37
N CYS A 100 20.81 12.80 -15.26
CA CYS A 100 19.43 13.20 -15.00
C CYS A 100 18.87 12.47 -13.76
N GLN A 101 18.42 13.25 -12.76
CA GLN A 101 17.85 12.73 -11.53
C GLN A 101 16.37 13.08 -11.40
N THR A 102 15.55 12.08 -11.12
CA THR A 102 14.15 12.25 -10.73
C THR A 102 13.92 11.57 -9.38
N TRP A 103 13.30 12.26 -8.46
CA TRP A 103 12.87 11.73 -7.17
C TRP A 103 11.38 11.45 -7.21
N SER A 104 11.01 10.21 -6.97
CA SER A 104 9.63 9.75 -6.99
C SER A 104 9.15 9.54 -5.56
N VAL A 105 8.09 10.23 -5.15
CA VAL A 105 7.45 10.05 -3.84
C VAL A 105 6.15 9.31 -4.06
N GLY A 106 6.10 8.05 -3.61
CA GLY A 106 4.96 7.16 -3.78
C GLY A 106 4.00 7.21 -2.60
N PHE A 107 2.70 7.23 -2.87
CA PHE A 107 1.64 7.20 -1.87
C PHE A 107 0.66 6.07 -2.17
N ARG A 108 0.74 5.00 -1.40
CA ARG A 108 -0.11 3.82 -1.54
C ARG A 108 -1.41 3.97 -0.74
N SER A 109 -2.52 3.51 -1.29
CA SER A 109 -3.74 3.29 -0.53
C SER A 109 -3.77 1.83 -0.09
N PRO A 110 -3.70 1.54 1.22
CA PRO A 110 -3.78 0.16 1.71
C PRO A 110 -5.16 -0.42 1.36
N SER A 111 -5.19 -1.69 1.00
CA SER A 111 -6.44 -2.41 0.82
C SER A 111 -7.13 -2.63 2.16
N TYR A 112 -8.46 -2.81 2.16
CA TYR A 112 -9.19 -3.20 3.37
C TYR A 112 -8.66 -4.49 3.99
N ARG A 113 -8.12 -5.41 3.18
CA ARG A 113 -7.47 -6.63 3.67
C ARG A 113 -6.25 -6.31 4.51
N GLU A 114 -5.35 -5.46 4.01
CA GLU A 114 -4.14 -5.05 4.71
C GLU A 114 -4.47 -4.32 6.02
N LEU A 115 -5.43 -3.40 5.97
CA LEU A 115 -5.89 -2.67 7.16
C LEU A 115 -6.48 -3.61 8.23
N LEU A 116 -7.31 -4.59 7.80
CA LEU A 116 -7.91 -5.56 8.72
C LEU A 116 -6.86 -6.52 9.28
N GLN A 117 -5.91 -6.98 8.47
CA GLN A 117 -4.82 -7.85 8.93
C GLN A 117 -3.97 -7.15 9.98
N GLU A 118 -3.56 -5.90 9.72
CA GLU A 118 -2.81 -5.09 10.68
C GLU A 118 -3.61 -4.85 11.98
N GLY A 119 -4.90 -4.50 11.86
CA GLY A 119 -5.77 -4.32 13.01
C GLY A 119 -5.91 -5.59 13.86
N LEU A 120 -6.09 -6.75 13.23
CA LEU A 120 -6.17 -8.03 13.93
C LEU A 120 -4.85 -8.41 14.58
N TRP A 121 -3.73 -8.10 13.95
CA TRP A 121 -2.40 -8.33 14.51
C TRP A 121 -2.17 -7.50 15.78
N ARG A 122 -2.44 -6.20 15.73
CA ARG A 122 -2.35 -5.31 16.90
C ARG A 122 -3.30 -5.74 18.02
N LEU A 123 -4.49 -6.22 17.66
CA LEU A 123 -5.41 -6.80 18.64
C LEU A 123 -4.78 -8.02 19.34
N ALA A 124 -4.21 -8.94 18.57
CA ALA A 124 -3.58 -10.13 19.14
C ALA A 124 -2.45 -9.76 20.11
N GLU A 125 -1.60 -8.80 19.75
CA GLU A 125 -0.53 -8.30 20.63
C GLU A 125 -1.10 -7.72 21.94
N SER A 126 -2.18 -6.93 21.85
CA SER A 126 -2.80 -6.32 23.04
C SER A 126 -3.42 -7.32 24.00
N LEU A 127 -3.73 -8.54 23.55
CA LEU A 127 -4.27 -9.61 24.41
C LEU A 127 -3.22 -10.20 25.34
N GLU A 128 -1.94 -10.16 24.98
CA GLU A 128 -0.84 -10.71 25.78
C GLU A 128 -0.67 -9.95 27.10
N ASP A 129 -0.96 -8.63 27.07
CA ASP A 129 -0.80 -7.72 28.21
C ASP A 129 -2.07 -7.60 29.07
N ASP A 130 -3.20 -8.26 28.71
CA ASP A 130 -4.46 -8.17 29.48
C ASP A 130 -4.57 -9.28 30.54
N PRO A 131 -4.32 -8.96 31.83
CA PRO A 131 -4.42 -9.97 32.90
C PRO A 131 -5.82 -10.57 33.06
N SER A 132 -6.86 -9.86 32.59
CA SER A 132 -8.25 -10.33 32.71
C SER A 132 -8.53 -11.54 31.80
N LEU A 133 -7.71 -11.73 30.76
CA LEU A 133 -7.81 -12.84 29.82
C LEU A 133 -6.96 -14.05 30.19
N SER A 134 -6.17 -13.98 31.27
CA SER A 134 -5.35 -15.07 31.75
C SER A 134 -6.15 -16.19 32.46
N ALA A 135 -7.42 -15.93 32.78
CA ALA A 135 -8.30 -16.92 33.39
C ALA A 135 -8.58 -18.08 32.43
N ARG A 136 -8.47 -19.30 32.96
CA ARG A 136 -8.76 -20.51 32.16
C ARG A 136 -10.28 -20.73 32.09
N TYR A 137 -10.73 -21.22 30.96
CA TYR A 137 -12.09 -21.73 30.82
C TYR A 137 -12.36 -22.84 31.84
N ALA A 138 -13.53 -22.81 32.45
CA ALA A 138 -13.99 -23.81 33.39
C ALA A 138 -15.44 -24.20 33.09
N ASP A 139 -15.71 -25.49 33.03
CA ASP A 139 -17.02 -26.08 32.71
C ASP A 139 -17.34 -27.30 33.63
N PRO A 140 -17.37 -27.11 34.95
CA PRO A 140 -17.50 -28.25 35.90
C PRO A 140 -18.80 -29.04 35.73
N LEU A 141 -19.76 -28.49 34.99
CA LEU A 141 -21.06 -29.15 34.74
C LEU A 141 -21.17 -29.74 33.30
N GLN A 142 -20.10 -29.66 32.52
CA GLN A 142 -20.08 -30.20 31.16
C GLN A 142 -20.13 -31.73 31.19
N GLY A 143 -21.15 -32.32 30.60
CA GLY A 143 -21.24 -33.77 30.42
C GLY A 143 -20.27 -34.28 29.35
N ALA A 144 -20.18 -35.62 29.23
CA ALA A 144 -19.36 -36.25 28.21
C ALA A 144 -19.76 -35.78 26.81
N SER A 145 -18.78 -35.36 25.98
CA SER A 145 -19.02 -34.97 24.60
C SER A 145 -19.44 -36.16 23.75
N LYS A 146 -20.45 -35.98 22.92
CA LYS A 146 -20.87 -36.98 21.91
C LYS A 146 -19.96 -36.92 20.68
N ASP A 147 -19.46 -35.73 20.36
CA ASP A 147 -18.53 -35.49 19.26
C ASP A 147 -17.39 -34.56 19.75
N PRO A 148 -16.19 -35.08 19.94
CA PRO A 148 -15.06 -34.30 20.44
C PRO A 148 -14.55 -33.24 19.45
N ALA A 149 -14.96 -33.29 18.19
CA ALA A 149 -14.61 -32.28 17.19
C ALA A 149 -15.50 -31.03 17.28
N VAL A 150 -16.58 -31.06 18.07
CA VAL A 150 -17.50 -29.92 18.22
C VAL A 150 -17.19 -29.17 19.52
N LEU A 151 -17.03 -27.86 19.44
CA LEU A 151 -16.86 -27.00 20.61
C LEU A 151 -18.09 -27.07 21.52
N PRO A 152 -17.90 -27.19 22.86
CA PRO A 152 -19.01 -27.05 23.80
C PRO A 152 -19.71 -25.70 23.65
N LYS A 153 -21.03 -25.70 23.68
CA LYS A 153 -21.83 -24.46 23.46
C LYS A 153 -21.47 -23.32 24.44
N LEU A 154 -21.21 -23.68 25.70
CA LEU A 154 -20.78 -22.69 26.70
C LEU A 154 -19.44 -22.05 26.36
N LEU A 155 -18.48 -22.81 25.81
CA LEU A 155 -17.19 -22.29 25.38
C LEU A 155 -17.37 -21.35 24.18
N GLU A 156 -18.18 -21.73 23.20
CA GLU A 156 -18.50 -20.90 22.04
C GLU A 156 -19.14 -19.56 22.48
N GLU A 157 -20.10 -19.61 23.40
CA GLU A 157 -20.76 -18.40 23.95
C GLU A 157 -19.77 -17.49 24.68
N GLN A 158 -18.86 -18.05 25.48
CA GLN A 158 -17.83 -17.29 26.19
C GLN A 158 -16.82 -16.65 25.23
N ILE A 159 -16.31 -17.40 24.27
CA ILE A 159 -15.41 -16.87 23.24
C ILE A 159 -16.10 -15.71 22.49
N THR A 160 -17.34 -15.92 22.05
CA THR A 160 -18.11 -14.91 21.32
C THR A 160 -18.31 -13.63 22.16
N LYS A 161 -18.58 -13.77 23.46
CA LYS A 161 -18.73 -12.63 24.38
C LYS A 161 -17.41 -11.84 24.50
N HIS A 162 -16.26 -12.51 24.64
CA HIS A 162 -14.96 -11.85 24.73
C HIS A 162 -14.61 -11.15 23.43
N LEU A 163 -14.80 -11.82 22.26
CA LEU A 163 -14.55 -11.20 20.95
C LEU A 163 -15.40 -9.94 20.73
N ARG A 164 -16.68 -9.99 21.11
CA ARG A 164 -17.55 -8.80 20.98
C ARG A 164 -17.07 -7.64 21.86
N LYS A 165 -16.66 -7.95 23.10
CA LYS A 165 -16.12 -6.93 24.00
C LYS A 165 -14.86 -6.29 23.41
N LEU A 166 -13.91 -7.10 22.93
CA LEU A 166 -12.69 -6.63 22.31
C LEU A 166 -12.96 -5.73 21.08
N ALA A 167 -13.88 -6.15 20.21
CA ALA A 167 -14.23 -5.39 19.02
C ALA A 167 -14.88 -4.02 19.36
N LEU A 168 -15.65 -3.92 20.46
CA LEU A 168 -16.30 -2.69 20.86
C LEU A 168 -15.37 -1.75 21.63
N ASP A 169 -14.54 -2.27 22.52
CA ASP A 169 -13.71 -1.48 23.41
C ASP A 169 -12.43 -0.97 22.73
N GLN A 170 -11.84 -1.77 21.84
CA GLN A 170 -10.56 -1.46 21.21
C GLN A 170 -10.68 -0.96 19.76
N GLY A 171 -11.79 -1.21 19.08
CA GLY A 171 -11.95 -0.81 17.69
C GLY A 171 -11.83 0.71 17.43
N LYS A 172 -12.03 1.54 18.45
CA LYS A 172 -11.81 2.99 18.38
C LYS A 172 -10.35 3.38 18.62
N GLN A 173 -9.61 2.67 19.45
CA GLN A 173 -8.22 2.99 19.76
C GLN A 173 -7.26 2.68 18.59
N TRP A 174 -7.58 1.70 17.77
CA TRP A 174 -6.73 1.33 16.61
C TRP A 174 -6.74 2.36 15.50
N LEU A 175 -7.82 3.16 15.40
CA LEU A 175 -7.98 4.18 14.37
C LEU A 175 -7.40 5.55 14.78
N THR A 176 -7.06 5.74 16.05
CA THR A 176 -6.65 7.04 16.62
C THR A 176 -5.26 7.04 17.26
N GLY A 177 -4.56 5.91 17.28
CA GLY A 177 -3.22 5.76 17.88
C GLY A 177 -2.08 5.96 16.90
#